data_08ae3e7f7a4eb2b3c9be6eccbe32d7b3
#
_entry.id   08ae3e7f7a4eb2b3c9be6eccbe32d7b3
#
_cell.length_a   1.000
_cell.length_b   1.000
_cell.length_c   1.000
_cell.angle_alpha   90.00
_cell.angle_beta   90.00
_cell.angle_gamma   90.00
#
_symmetry.space_group_name_H-M   'P 1'
#
loop_
_entity.id
_entity.type
_entity.pdbx_description
1 polymer ?
#
loop_
_entity_poly.entity_id
_entity_poly.type
_entity_poly.pdbx_seq_one_letter_code
_entity_poly.pdbx_strand_id
1 'polypeptide(L)'
;MRITPAEGGVEVEPFDEAIAPVVRKLLGLEFDLPPFFAFAQRDPVLADAVRLLPGFRPPLAPDPFEALVSSITAQQVSLHSAFAVRSRFVDRFGLAFEHAVAFPTRERVARAKEQELTALGFSRRKAEYVLGIARADLDFDELDTLPDDEVEARLTSLRGLGEWSADWFLARHLARPHAWPAGDLGLRKAVLAFYPDVTDVRAAGVRFHPFQNLSAHYLLAALRYP
;
A
#
# COMPACT_ATOMS: atom_id res chain seq x y z
N MET A 1 -20.80 3.27 -2.99
CA MET A 1 -20.46 1.91 -3.47
C MET A 1 -20.48 0.95 -2.28
N ARG A 2 -21.19 -0.16 -2.41
CA ARG A 2 -21.19 -1.29 -1.45
C ARG A 2 -20.60 -2.49 -2.17
N ILE A 3 -19.70 -3.21 -1.49
CA ILE A 3 -19.12 -4.45 -2.00
C ILE A 3 -19.56 -5.57 -1.06
N THR A 4 -20.22 -6.59 -1.58
CA THR A 4 -20.72 -7.74 -0.81
C THR A 4 -20.17 -9.03 -1.37
N PRO A 5 -19.87 -10.03 -0.53
CA PRO A 5 -19.48 -11.36 -1.01
C PRO A 5 -20.58 -11.99 -1.87
N ALA A 6 -20.17 -12.65 -2.96
CA ALA A 6 -21.05 -13.41 -3.85
C ALA A 6 -20.38 -14.72 -4.25
N GLU A 7 -21.14 -15.64 -4.85
CA GLU A 7 -20.57 -16.90 -5.35
C GLU A 7 -19.51 -16.64 -6.43
N GLY A 8 -18.29 -17.08 -6.16
CA GLY A 8 -17.15 -16.90 -7.07
C GLY A 8 -16.54 -15.49 -7.09
N GLY A 9 -16.99 -14.55 -6.22
CA GLY A 9 -16.46 -13.19 -6.22
C GLY A 9 -17.17 -12.22 -5.30
N VAL A 10 -17.48 -11.05 -5.82
CA VAL A 10 -18.17 -9.97 -5.10
C VAL A 10 -19.21 -9.31 -6.00
N GLU A 11 -20.26 -8.80 -5.38
CA GLU A 11 -21.22 -7.86 -6.01
C GLU A 11 -20.88 -6.44 -5.62
N VAL A 12 -21.01 -5.52 -6.56
CA VAL A 12 -20.73 -4.09 -6.36
C VAL A 12 -21.95 -3.27 -6.73
N GLU A 13 -22.48 -2.49 -5.78
CA GLU A 13 -23.69 -1.67 -5.96
C GLU A 13 -23.52 -0.24 -5.43
N PRO A 14 -23.96 0.78 -6.19
CA PRO A 14 -24.20 0.72 -7.63
C PRO A 14 -22.87 0.53 -8.38
N PHE A 15 -22.88 -0.19 -9.49
CA PHE A 15 -21.71 -0.34 -10.36
C PHE A 15 -21.80 0.65 -11.51
N ASP A 16 -20.71 1.35 -11.75
CA ASP A 16 -20.47 2.21 -12.90
C ASP A 16 -19.06 1.89 -13.44
N GLU A 17 -18.85 1.94 -14.73
CA GLU A 17 -17.52 1.69 -15.32
C GLU A 17 -16.46 2.65 -14.78
N ALA A 18 -16.83 3.87 -14.40
CA ALA A 18 -15.91 4.83 -13.79
C ALA A 18 -15.33 4.37 -12.44
N ILE A 19 -16.02 3.48 -11.70
CA ILE A 19 -15.52 2.93 -10.43
C ILE A 19 -14.77 1.60 -10.62
N ALA A 20 -14.81 1.00 -11.80
CA ALA A 20 -14.16 -0.29 -12.05
C ALA A 20 -12.65 -0.29 -11.71
N PRO A 21 -11.83 0.73 -12.04
CA PRO A 21 -10.43 0.78 -11.65
C PRO A 21 -10.24 0.77 -10.12
N VAL A 22 -11.09 1.50 -9.38
CA VAL A 22 -11.06 1.54 -7.92
C VAL A 22 -11.36 0.16 -7.33
N VAL A 23 -12.40 -0.51 -7.84
CA VAL A 23 -12.77 -1.87 -7.40
C VAL A 23 -11.65 -2.86 -7.69
N ARG A 24 -11.06 -2.80 -8.89
CA ARG A 24 -9.94 -3.66 -9.27
C ARG A 24 -8.76 -3.51 -8.31
N LYS A 25 -8.34 -2.28 -7.99
CA LYS A 25 -7.28 -2.00 -7.01
C LYS A 25 -7.67 -2.52 -5.62
N LEU A 26 -8.85 -2.19 -5.11
CA LEU A 26 -9.31 -2.65 -3.78
C LEU A 26 -9.32 -4.17 -3.63
N LEU A 27 -9.63 -4.90 -4.70
CA LEU A 27 -9.69 -6.36 -4.70
C LEU A 27 -8.37 -7.02 -5.16
N GLY A 28 -7.33 -6.25 -5.46
CA GLY A 28 -6.04 -6.75 -5.93
C GLY A 28 -6.13 -7.49 -7.28
N LEU A 29 -7.08 -7.11 -8.14
CA LEU A 29 -7.27 -7.76 -9.44
C LEU A 29 -6.18 -7.41 -10.47
N GLU A 30 -5.31 -6.48 -10.13
CA GLU A 30 -4.11 -6.16 -10.92
C GLU A 30 -3.05 -7.29 -10.86
N PHE A 31 -3.13 -8.16 -9.85
CA PHE A 31 -2.20 -9.28 -9.71
C PHE A 31 -2.67 -10.50 -10.50
N ASP A 32 -1.81 -11.02 -11.38
CA ASP A 32 -2.00 -12.30 -12.06
C ASP A 32 -1.49 -13.43 -11.17
N LEU A 33 -2.40 -14.11 -10.47
CA LEU A 33 -2.06 -15.14 -9.49
C LEU A 33 -1.62 -16.50 -10.10
N PRO A 34 -2.20 -17.01 -11.19
CA PRO A 34 -1.82 -18.32 -11.73
C PRO A 34 -0.33 -18.48 -12.02
N PRO A 35 0.36 -17.54 -12.71
CA PRO A 35 1.82 -17.61 -12.89
C PRO A 35 2.60 -17.54 -11.57
N PHE A 36 2.14 -16.72 -10.62
CA PHE A 36 2.75 -16.66 -9.29
C PHE A 36 2.61 -17.98 -8.55
N PHE A 37 1.46 -18.64 -8.59
CA PHE A 37 1.26 -19.93 -7.94
C PHE A 37 2.18 -21.00 -8.54
N ALA A 38 2.34 -21.02 -9.87
CA ALA A 38 3.29 -21.91 -10.52
C ALA A 38 4.74 -21.64 -10.12
N PHE A 39 5.11 -20.36 -9.95
CA PHE A 39 6.41 -19.96 -9.44
C PHE A 39 6.61 -20.42 -7.99
N ALA A 40 5.62 -20.18 -7.11
CA ALA A 40 5.67 -20.49 -5.69
C ALA A 40 5.89 -21.99 -5.40
N GLN A 41 5.44 -22.90 -6.29
CA GLN A 41 5.67 -24.33 -6.14
C GLN A 41 7.16 -24.73 -6.13
N ARG A 42 8.06 -23.85 -6.61
CA ARG A 42 9.51 -24.09 -6.64
C ARG A 42 10.21 -23.73 -5.32
N ASP A 43 9.51 -23.06 -4.41
CA ASP A 43 10.01 -22.64 -3.11
C ASP A 43 9.07 -23.17 -2.01
N PRO A 44 9.54 -24.09 -1.14
CA PRO A 44 8.66 -24.70 -0.13
C PRO A 44 7.95 -23.69 0.78
N VAL A 45 8.62 -22.60 1.13
CA VAL A 45 8.05 -21.54 2.00
C VAL A 45 6.91 -20.82 1.27
N LEU A 46 7.12 -20.43 0.01
CA LEU A 46 6.07 -19.77 -0.77
C LEU A 46 4.92 -20.74 -1.09
N ALA A 47 5.22 -22.01 -1.36
CA ALA A 47 4.18 -23.03 -1.57
C ALA A 47 3.30 -23.19 -0.33
N ASP A 48 3.90 -23.19 0.86
CA ASP A 48 3.18 -23.23 2.13
C ASP A 48 2.35 -21.97 2.35
N ALA A 49 2.91 -20.79 2.10
CA ALA A 49 2.19 -19.53 2.20
C ALA A 49 0.98 -19.46 1.26
N VAL A 50 1.10 -19.95 0.02
CA VAL A 50 0.00 -20.02 -0.94
C VAL A 50 -1.09 -20.99 -0.46
N ARG A 51 -0.71 -22.15 0.11
CA ARG A 51 -1.68 -23.10 0.67
C ARG A 51 -2.43 -22.55 1.88
N LEU A 52 -1.73 -21.76 2.72
CA LEU A 52 -2.30 -21.11 3.90
C LEU A 52 -3.30 -20.00 3.53
N LEU A 53 -3.09 -19.36 2.40
CA LEU A 53 -3.80 -18.15 1.97
C LEU A 53 -4.52 -18.36 0.61
N PRO A 54 -5.45 -19.33 0.52
CA PRO A 54 -6.11 -19.64 -0.74
C PRO A 54 -6.89 -18.41 -1.27
N GLY A 55 -6.60 -18.01 -2.50
CA GLY A 55 -7.27 -16.88 -3.16
C GLY A 55 -6.90 -15.49 -2.62
N PHE A 56 -5.92 -15.38 -1.73
CA PHE A 56 -5.47 -14.09 -1.23
C PHE A 56 -4.96 -13.21 -2.37
N ARG A 57 -5.53 -12.01 -2.44
CA ARG A 57 -5.07 -10.94 -3.33
C ARG A 57 -4.70 -9.74 -2.47
N PRO A 58 -3.47 -9.23 -2.56
CA PRO A 58 -3.10 -8.02 -1.82
C PRO A 58 -3.97 -6.84 -2.26
N PRO A 59 -4.73 -6.20 -1.35
CA PRO A 59 -5.48 -5.01 -1.70
C PRO A 59 -4.53 -3.86 -2.02
N LEU A 60 -4.86 -3.09 -3.05
CA LEU A 60 -4.11 -1.89 -3.44
C LEU A 60 -4.84 -0.63 -2.97
N ALA A 61 -4.08 0.42 -2.71
CA ALA A 61 -4.63 1.76 -2.49
C ALA A 61 -5.12 2.32 -3.84
N PRO A 62 -6.39 2.66 -3.99
CA PRO A 62 -6.90 3.14 -5.27
C PRO A 62 -6.44 4.56 -5.60
N ASP A 63 -6.23 5.39 -4.60
CA ASP A 63 -5.85 6.79 -4.73
C ASP A 63 -4.38 7.00 -4.33
N PRO A 64 -3.56 7.68 -5.18
CA PRO A 64 -2.14 7.89 -4.91
C PRO A 64 -1.89 8.79 -3.70
N PHE A 65 -2.70 9.82 -3.48
CA PHE A 65 -2.56 10.70 -2.32
C PHE A 65 -2.89 9.95 -1.03
N GLU A 66 -3.93 9.12 -1.02
CA GLU A 66 -4.25 8.22 0.09
C GLU A 66 -3.10 7.26 0.41
N ALA A 67 -2.47 6.67 -0.61
CA ALA A 67 -1.33 5.78 -0.45
C ALA A 67 -0.16 6.49 0.27
N LEU A 68 0.19 7.70 -0.17
CA LEU A 68 1.30 8.46 0.38
C LEU A 68 1.02 8.98 1.80
N VAL A 69 -0.18 9.51 2.07
CA VAL A 69 -0.57 9.94 3.41
C VAL A 69 -0.61 8.76 4.38
N SER A 70 -1.10 7.60 3.92
CA SER A 70 -1.11 6.37 4.72
C SER A 70 0.31 5.90 5.05
N SER A 71 1.25 5.99 4.12
CA SER A 71 2.66 5.67 4.38
C SER A 71 3.27 6.61 5.44
N ILE A 72 3.02 7.92 5.35
CA ILE A 72 3.49 8.90 6.36
C ILE A 72 2.90 8.59 7.74
N THR A 73 1.61 8.27 7.82
CA THR A 73 1.00 7.96 9.13
C THR A 73 1.63 6.73 9.76
N ALA A 74 2.07 5.76 8.96
CA ALA A 74 2.66 4.51 9.42
C ALA A 74 4.14 4.60 9.82
N GLN A 75 4.85 5.68 9.44
CA GLN A 75 6.27 5.83 9.76
C GLN A 75 6.53 5.82 11.26
N GLN A 76 7.43 4.94 11.73
CA GLN A 76 7.95 4.91 13.12
C GLN A 76 6.87 4.81 14.23
N VAL A 77 5.72 4.23 13.93
CA VAL A 77 4.64 3.99 14.91
C VAL A 77 4.07 2.59 14.73
N SER A 78 3.33 2.10 15.72
CA SER A 78 2.56 0.85 15.57
C SER A 78 1.45 1.02 14.55
N LEU A 79 1.05 -0.08 13.89
CA LEU A 79 -0.09 -0.08 12.97
C LEU A 79 -1.37 0.44 13.64
N HIS A 80 -1.61 0.08 14.91
CA HIS A 80 -2.75 0.57 15.67
C HIS A 80 -2.76 2.11 15.77
N SER A 81 -1.61 2.70 16.11
CA SER A 81 -1.48 4.16 16.19
C SER A 81 -1.67 4.82 14.82
N ALA A 82 -1.10 4.22 13.77
CA ALA A 82 -1.26 4.72 12.40
C ALA A 82 -2.75 4.72 11.97
N PHE A 83 -3.47 3.62 12.22
CA PHE A 83 -4.91 3.54 11.92
C PHE A 83 -5.72 4.55 12.71
N ALA A 84 -5.44 4.73 14.01
CA ALA A 84 -6.16 5.69 14.84
C ALA A 84 -5.98 7.15 14.36
N VAL A 85 -4.76 7.52 13.95
CA VAL A 85 -4.49 8.87 13.39
C VAL A 85 -5.18 9.02 12.03
N ARG A 86 -5.08 8.01 11.17
CA ARG A 86 -5.72 8.01 9.84
C ARG A 86 -7.24 8.10 9.94
N SER A 87 -7.86 7.37 10.87
CA SER A 87 -9.32 7.44 11.08
C SER A 87 -9.75 8.85 11.43
N ARG A 88 -9.12 9.48 12.44
CA ARG A 88 -9.41 10.88 12.81
C ARG A 88 -9.18 11.87 11.66
N PHE A 89 -8.18 11.61 10.83
CA PHE A 89 -7.90 12.44 9.66
C PHE A 89 -9.01 12.33 8.62
N VAL A 90 -9.48 11.12 8.33
CA VAL A 90 -10.61 10.87 7.44
C VAL A 90 -11.89 11.48 8.01
N ASP A 91 -12.19 11.28 9.29
CA ASP A 91 -13.39 11.85 9.94
C ASP A 91 -13.39 13.39 9.88
N ARG A 92 -12.23 14.04 9.99
CA ARG A 92 -12.12 15.51 9.99
C ARG A 92 -12.13 16.12 8.60
N PHE A 93 -11.44 15.52 7.65
CA PHE A 93 -11.22 16.10 6.32
C PHE A 93 -11.92 15.35 5.19
N GLY A 94 -12.44 14.16 5.43
CA GLY A 94 -13.13 13.36 4.44
C GLY A 94 -14.48 13.92 4.02
N LEU A 95 -15.04 13.31 3.00
CA LEU A 95 -16.39 13.61 2.51
C LEU A 95 -17.35 12.58 3.09
N ALA A 96 -18.29 13.04 3.93
CA ALA A 96 -19.29 12.17 4.53
C ALA A 96 -20.39 11.82 3.51
N PHE A 97 -20.75 10.54 3.46
CA PHE A 97 -21.91 9.99 2.80
C PHE A 97 -22.75 9.25 3.86
N GLU A 98 -23.94 8.84 3.52
CA GLU A 98 -24.93 8.27 4.48
C GLU A 98 -24.34 7.30 5.51
N HIS A 99 -23.46 6.37 5.08
CA HIS A 99 -22.89 5.32 5.93
C HIS A 99 -21.36 5.18 5.81
N ALA A 100 -20.69 6.13 5.14
CA ALA A 100 -19.27 6.07 4.90
C ALA A 100 -18.64 7.47 4.85
N VAL A 101 -17.35 7.53 5.08
CA VAL A 101 -16.56 8.75 4.87
C VAL A 101 -15.48 8.42 3.86
N ALA A 102 -15.45 9.12 2.74
CA ALA A 102 -14.39 8.98 1.75
C ALA A 102 -13.10 9.63 2.26
N PHE A 103 -11.96 9.11 1.81
CA PHE A 103 -10.67 9.73 2.07
C PHE A 103 -10.67 11.17 1.55
N PRO A 104 -10.05 12.14 2.26
CA PRO A 104 -10.06 13.53 1.86
C PRO A 104 -9.28 13.75 0.56
N THR A 105 -9.81 14.62 -0.30
CA THR A 105 -9.10 15.00 -1.52
C THR A 105 -7.85 15.81 -1.20
N ARG A 106 -6.89 15.78 -2.10
CA ARG A 106 -5.63 16.53 -2.04
C ARG A 106 -5.87 18.03 -1.82
N GLU A 107 -6.80 18.62 -2.59
CA GLU A 107 -7.13 20.05 -2.55
C GLU A 107 -7.72 20.45 -1.19
N ARG A 108 -8.52 19.57 -0.59
CA ARG A 108 -9.10 19.81 0.72
C ARG A 108 -8.03 19.85 1.81
N VAL A 109 -7.09 18.92 1.77
CA VAL A 109 -5.96 18.85 2.71
C VAL A 109 -4.98 20.00 2.47
N ALA A 110 -4.74 20.41 1.23
CA ALA A 110 -3.86 21.53 0.91
C ALA A 110 -4.27 22.86 1.58
N ARG A 111 -5.57 23.04 1.88
CA ARG A 111 -6.11 24.21 2.56
C ARG A 111 -6.01 24.16 4.08
N ALA A 112 -5.70 22.99 4.64
CA ALA A 112 -5.62 22.80 6.08
C ALA A 112 -4.39 23.49 6.68
N LYS A 113 -4.44 23.75 7.99
CA LYS A 113 -3.34 24.29 8.77
C LYS A 113 -2.64 23.16 9.54
N GLU A 114 -1.35 23.33 9.81
CA GLU A 114 -0.55 22.36 10.57
C GLU A 114 -1.19 22.00 11.91
N GLN A 115 -1.75 23.00 12.60
CA GLN A 115 -2.41 22.81 13.91
C GLN A 115 -3.63 21.89 13.83
N GLU A 116 -4.34 21.87 12.69
CA GLU A 116 -5.48 20.98 12.52
C GLU A 116 -5.04 19.52 12.43
N LEU A 117 -3.92 19.24 11.74
CA LEU A 117 -3.38 17.89 11.63
C LEU A 117 -2.76 17.43 12.97
N THR A 118 -2.03 18.30 13.65
CA THR A 118 -1.43 17.95 14.95
C THR A 118 -2.49 17.67 16.01
N ALA A 119 -3.64 18.36 15.99
CA ALA A 119 -4.77 18.06 16.86
C ALA A 119 -5.36 16.66 16.64
N LEU A 120 -5.15 16.04 15.48
CA LEU A 120 -5.55 14.68 15.17
C LEU A 120 -4.54 13.62 15.60
N GLY A 121 -3.39 14.04 16.11
CA GLY A 121 -2.32 13.15 16.58
C GLY A 121 -1.16 12.96 15.60
N PHE A 122 -1.11 13.73 14.51
CA PHE A 122 0.11 13.80 13.71
C PHE A 122 1.23 14.47 14.52
N SER A 123 2.46 13.97 14.43
CA SER A 123 3.60 14.77 14.85
C SER A 123 3.73 16.01 13.95
N ARG A 124 4.35 17.08 14.45
CA ARG A 124 4.57 18.30 13.66
C ARG A 124 5.23 18.01 12.31
N ARG A 125 6.27 17.16 12.30
CA ARG A 125 6.95 16.74 11.06
C ARG A 125 6.00 16.01 10.09
N LYS A 126 5.20 15.06 10.58
CA LYS A 126 4.24 14.35 9.73
C LYS A 126 3.16 15.29 9.17
N ALA A 127 2.69 16.25 9.97
CA ALA A 127 1.74 17.27 9.50
C ALA A 127 2.36 18.12 8.38
N GLU A 128 3.62 18.58 8.55
CA GLU A 128 4.36 19.28 7.49
C GLU A 128 4.47 18.44 6.22
N TYR A 129 4.77 17.14 6.34
CA TYR A 129 4.94 16.25 5.20
C TYR A 129 3.63 16.05 4.44
N VAL A 130 2.54 15.75 5.14
CA VAL A 130 1.21 15.59 4.54
C VAL A 130 0.77 16.87 3.81
N LEU A 131 0.95 18.04 4.44
CA LEU A 131 0.64 19.32 3.80
C LEU A 131 1.56 19.62 2.63
N GLY A 132 2.85 19.25 2.72
CA GLY A 132 3.81 19.38 1.64
C GLY A 132 3.41 18.57 0.41
N ILE A 133 3.02 17.30 0.59
CA ILE A 133 2.54 16.43 -0.49
C ILE A 133 1.23 16.98 -1.08
N ALA A 134 0.30 17.43 -0.22
CA ALA A 134 -0.97 17.99 -0.69
C ALA A 134 -0.77 19.24 -1.57
N ARG A 135 0.28 20.01 -1.35
CA ARG A 135 0.62 21.25 -2.05
C ARG A 135 1.68 21.10 -3.13
N ALA A 136 2.24 19.90 -3.28
CA ALA A 136 3.31 19.66 -4.24
C ALA A 136 2.81 19.92 -5.68
N ASP A 137 3.68 20.44 -6.52
CA ASP A 137 3.45 20.51 -7.98
C ASP A 137 3.87 19.15 -8.59
N LEU A 138 3.05 18.14 -8.35
CA LEU A 138 3.26 16.79 -8.87
C LEU A 138 1.93 16.26 -9.39
N ASP A 139 1.94 15.84 -10.64
CA ASP A 139 0.84 15.07 -11.23
C ASP A 139 0.95 13.62 -10.74
N PHE A 140 0.03 13.22 -9.87
CA PHE A 140 0.03 11.87 -9.34
C PHE A 140 -0.47 10.83 -10.35
N ASP A 141 -1.31 11.22 -11.30
CA ASP A 141 -1.85 10.32 -12.32
C ASP A 141 -0.75 9.97 -13.34
N GLU A 142 0.21 10.87 -13.55
CA GLU A 142 1.39 10.60 -14.40
C GLU A 142 2.25 9.46 -13.85
N LEU A 143 2.31 9.29 -12.51
CA LEU A 143 3.14 8.26 -11.87
C LEU A 143 2.80 6.83 -12.31
N ASP A 144 1.55 6.57 -12.69
CA ASP A 144 1.13 5.25 -13.18
C ASP A 144 1.85 4.85 -14.48
N THR A 145 2.28 5.82 -15.27
CA THR A 145 2.89 5.63 -16.60
C THR A 145 4.41 5.67 -16.61
N LEU A 146 5.04 6.13 -15.52
CA LEU A 146 6.48 6.30 -15.43
C LEU A 146 7.22 4.99 -15.13
N PRO A 147 8.51 4.88 -15.54
CA PRO A 147 9.43 3.88 -15.04
C PRO A 147 9.59 3.95 -13.51
N ASP A 148 9.89 2.81 -12.88
CA ASP A 148 9.95 2.71 -11.41
C ASP A 148 11.01 3.64 -10.78
N ASP A 149 12.17 3.81 -11.43
CA ASP A 149 13.24 4.71 -11.00
C ASP A 149 12.84 6.19 -11.07
N GLU A 150 12.03 6.58 -12.06
CA GLU A 150 11.49 7.94 -12.13
C GLU A 150 10.42 8.16 -11.05
N VAL A 151 9.55 7.17 -10.79
CA VAL A 151 8.58 7.24 -9.69
C VAL A 151 9.31 7.40 -8.36
N GLU A 152 10.33 6.59 -8.10
CA GLU A 152 11.15 6.68 -6.89
C GLU A 152 11.80 8.05 -6.75
N ALA A 153 12.44 8.55 -7.82
CA ALA A 153 13.09 9.85 -7.82
C ALA A 153 12.11 11.00 -7.52
N ARG A 154 10.92 11.01 -8.16
CA ARG A 154 9.90 12.03 -7.93
C ARG A 154 9.35 11.96 -6.50
N LEU A 155 9.04 10.78 -5.99
CA LEU A 155 8.52 10.63 -4.64
C LEU A 155 9.55 11.00 -3.59
N THR A 156 10.79 10.56 -3.71
CA THR A 156 11.86 10.84 -2.74
C THR A 156 12.33 12.30 -2.77
N SER A 157 12.04 13.05 -3.82
CA SER A 157 12.23 14.50 -3.85
C SER A 157 11.27 15.25 -2.90
N LEU A 158 10.14 14.64 -2.55
CA LEU A 158 9.17 15.22 -1.62
C LEU A 158 9.61 14.99 -0.17
N ARG A 159 9.67 16.07 0.58
CA ARG A 159 10.07 16.00 1.99
C ARG A 159 9.15 15.08 2.80
N GLY A 160 9.74 14.09 3.45
CA GLY A 160 9.02 13.10 4.26
C GLY A 160 8.75 11.78 3.58
N LEU A 161 8.99 11.68 2.29
CA LEU A 161 9.00 10.42 1.55
C LEU A 161 10.45 9.99 1.32
N GLY A 162 10.76 8.77 1.72
CA GLY A 162 12.06 8.12 1.47
C GLY A 162 11.83 6.84 0.67
N GLU A 163 12.92 6.11 0.44
CA GLU A 163 12.94 4.83 -0.28
C GLU A 163 11.83 3.87 0.19
N TRP A 164 11.66 3.69 1.50
CA TRP A 164 10.59 2.84 2.05
C TRP A 164 9.17 3.26 1.60
N SER A 165 8.91 4.58 1.51
CA SER A 165 7.59 5.07 1.05
C SER A 165 7.41 4.88 -0.44
N ALA A 166 8.48 5.05 -1.24
CA ALA A 166 8.48 4.81 -2.67
C ALA A 166 8.31 3.31 -2.98
N ASP A 167 9.06 2.44 -2.31
CA ASP A 167 8.91 0.98 -2.43
C ASP A 167 7.47 0.53 -2.18
N TRP A 168 6.84 1.04 -1.11
CA TRP A 168 5.45 0.70 -0.80
C TRP A 168 4.44 1.33 -1.76
N PHE A 169 4.72 2.49 -2.33
CA PHE A 169 3.90 3.07 -3.38
C PHE A 169 3.93 2.20 -4.64
N LEU A 170 5.12 1.81 -5.09
CA LEU A 170 5.30 0.86 -6.20
C LEU A 170 4.57 -0.46 -5.93
N ALA A 171 4.67 -0.98 -4.70
CA ALA A 171 4.07 -2.26 -4.35
C ALA A 171 2.55 -2.20 -4.19
N ARG A 172 2.02 -1.18 -3.49
CA ARG A 172 0.63 -1.13 -3.02
C ARG A 172 -0.28 -0.15 -3.72
N HIS A 173 0.26 0.69 -4.60
CA HIS A 173 -0.55 1.54 -5.45
C HIS A 173 -0.39 1.16 -6.92
N LEU A 174 0.84 1.01 -7.38
CA LEU A 174 1.15 0.67 -8.77
C LEU A 174 1.19 -0.84 -9.07
N ALA A 175 1.13 -1.70 -8.06
CA ALA A 175 1.21 -3.16 -8.21
C ALA A 175 2.45 -3.65 -9.00
N ARG A 176 3.55 -2.89 -9.00
CA ARG A 176 4.76 -3.24 -9.76
C ARG A 176 5.28 -4.62 -9.35
N PRO A 177 5.49 -5.57 -10.28
CA PRO A 177 5.78 -6.96 -9.94
C PRO A 177 7.12 -7.15 -9.22
N HIS A 178 8.11 -6.28 -9.50
CA HIS A 178 9.44 -6.31 -8.86
C HIS A 178 9.59 -5.41 -7.65
N ALA A 179 8.53 -4.73 -7.22
CA ALA A 179 8.60 -3.93 -5.99
C ALA A 179 8.93 -4.84 -4.78
N TRP A 180 10.02 -4.49 -4.10
CA TRP A 180 10.52 -5.26 -2.95
C TRP A 180 10.89 -4.31 -1.80
N PRO A 181 9.95 -3.99 -0.90
CA PRO A 181 10.18 -3.02 0.19
C PRO A 181 11.11 -3.58 1.28
N ALA A 182 12.36 -3.80 0.92
CA ALA A 182 13.39 -4.42 1.79
C ALA A 182 13.63 -3.65 3.10
N GLY A 183 13.35 -2.34 3.11
CA GLY A 183 13.40 -1.49 4.30
C GLY A 183 12.25 -1.70 5.29
N ASP A 184 11.21 -2.46 4.93
CA ASP A 184 10.06 -2.70 5.80
C ASP A 184 10.38 -3.69 6.92
N LEU A 185 10.11 -3.29 8.17
CA LEU A 185 10.39 -4.12 9.34
C LEU A 185 9.57 -5.41 9.37
N GLY A 186 8.35 -5.38 8.88
CA GLY A 186 7.48 -6.55 8.80
C GLY A 186 8.03 -7.55 7.77
N LEU A 187 8.37 -7.08 6.57
CA LEU A 187 8.96 -7.90 5.54
C LEU A 187 10.31 -8.48 5.98
N ARG A 188 11.16 -7.67 6.61
CA ARG A 188 12.44 -8.15 7.16
C ARG A 188 12.23 -9.27 8.17
N LYS A 189 11.28 -9.11 9.09
CA LYS A 189 10.93 -10.15 10.07
C LYS A 189 10.43 -11.42 9.39
N ALA A 190 9.56 -11.30 8.38
CA ALA A 190 9.03 -12.44 7.65
C ALA A 190 10.14 -13.19 6.90
N VAL A 191 10.97 -12.46 6.16
CA VAL A 191 12.08 -13.07 5.40
C VAL A 191 13.05 -13.80 6.34
N LEU A 192 13.49 -13.16 7.43
CA LEU A 192 14.44 -13.78 8.37
C LEU A 192 13.83 -14.96 9.16
N ALA A 193 12.50 -14.96 9.37
CA ALA A 193 11.83 -16.07 10.02
C ALA A 193 11.69 -17.30 9.11
N PHE A 194 11.39 -17.08 7.83
CA PHE A 194 11.16 -18.16 6.87
C PHE A 194 12.45 -18.61 6.15
N TYR A 195 13.44 -17.72 6.05
CA TYR A 195 14.72 -17.97 5.37
C TYR A 195 15.87 -17.59 6.32
N PRO A 196 16.21 -18.44 7.30
CA PRO A 196 17.21 -18.14 8.34
C PRO A 196 18.64 -17.99 7.81
N ASP A 197 18.91 -18.44 6.59
CA ASP A 197 20.18 -18.29 5.88
C ASP A 197 20.36 -16.90 5.22
N VAL A 198 19.30 -16.11 5.14
CA VAL A 198 19.33 -14.76 4.55
C VAL A 198 19.96 -13.78 5.53
N THR A 199 21.04 -13.12 5.10
CA THR A 199 21.71 -12.04 5.85
C THR A 199 21.41 -10.65 5.31
N ASP A 200 21.09 -10.55 4.02
CA ASP A 200 20.71 -9.30 3.34
C ASP A 200 19.32 -9.47 2.68
N VAL A 201 18.32 -8.83 3.29
CA VAL A 201 16.92 -8.90 2.82
C VAL A 201 16.75 -8.20 1.48
N ARG A 202 17.51 -7.15 1.19
CA ARG A 202 17.44 -6.46 -0.11
C ARG A 202 17.96 -7.38 -1.23
N ALA A 203 19.13 -7.97 -1.04
CA ALA A 203 19.70 -8.91 -2.00
C ALA A 203 18.82 -10.16 -2.17
N ALA A 204 18.16 -10.62 -1.11
CA ALA A 204 17.24 -11.77 -1.16
C ALA A 204 16.05 -11.55 -2.11
N GLY A 205 15.68 -10.30 -2.40
CA GLY A 205 14.61 -9.98 -3.35
C GLY A 205 14.81 -10.59 -4.74
N VAL A 206 16.06 -10.76 -5.18
CA VAL A 206 16.39 -11.39 -6.47
C VAL A 206 15.86 -12.84 -6.58
N ARG A 207 15.81 -13.57 -5.45
CA ARG A 207 15.27 -14.94 -5.38
C ARG A 207 13.81 -15.02 -5.84
N PHE A 208 13.05 -13.96 -5.63
CA PHE A 208 11.62 -13.91 -5.90
C PHE A 208 11.28 -13.31 -7.27
N HIS A 209 12.29 -13.03 -8.11
CA HIS A 209 12.04 -12.54 -9.47
C HIS A 209 11.28 -13.57 -10.31
N PRO A 210 10.24 -13.17 -11.08
CA PRO A 210 9.73 -11.81 -11.30
C PRO A 210 8.55 -11.43 -10.39
N PHE A 211 8.31 -12.14 -9.28
CA PHE A 211 7.14 -12.00 -8.39
C PHE A 211 7.49 -11.44 -7.01
N GLN A 212 8.46 -10.51 -6.93
CA GLN A 212 8.92 -9.95 -5.66
C GLN A 212 7.77 -9.37 -4.85
N ASN A 213 6.89 -8.60 -5.48
CA ASN A 213 5.76 -7.94 -4.82
C ASN A 213 4.79 -8.96 -4.20
N LEU A 214 4.31 -9.91 -5.00
CA LEU A 214 3.42 -10.96 -4.48
C LEU A 214 4.11 -11.79 -3.39
N SER A 215 5.39 -12.16 -3.58
CA SER A 215 6.16 -12.90 -2.58
C SER A 215 6.24 -12.12 -1.26
N ALA A 216 6.53 -10.81 -1.31
CA ALA A 216 6.54 -9.96 -0.13
C ALA A 216 5.20 -9.98 0.61
N HIS A 217 4.11 -9.83 -0.12
CA HIS A 217 2.77 -9.82 0.46
C HIS A 217 2.37 -11.17 1.07
N TYR A 218 2.68 -12.29 0.39
CA TYR A 218 2.39 -13.63 0.91
C TYR A 218 3.23 -13.94 2.14
N LEU A 219 4.52 -13.61 2.17
CA LEU A 219 5.37 -13.77 3.34
C LEU A 219 4.89 -12.93 4.53
N LEU A 220 4.51 -11.67 4.30
CA LEU A 220 3.94 -10.80 5.33
C LEU A 220 2.62 -11.32 5.89
N ALA A 221 1.75 -11.85 5.04
CA ALA A 221 0.48 -12.40 5.47
C ALA A 221 0.69 -13.73 6.23
N ALA A 222 1.52 -14.63 5.70
CA ALA A 222 1.82 -15.92 6.33
C ALA A 222 2.44 -15.76 7.73
N LEU A 223 3.27 -14.72 7.96
CA LEU A 223 3.85 -14.46 9.29
C LEU A 223 2.78 -14.19 10.38
N ARG A 224 1.56 -13.80 9.99
CA ARG A 224 0.45 -13.49 10.91
C ARG A 224 -0.44 -14.69 11.21
N TYR A 225 -0.29 -15.76 10.45
CA TYR A 225 -1.04 -17.02 10.59
C TYR A 225 -0.04 -18.15 10.82
N PRO A 226 0.49 -18.29 12.07
CA PRO A 226 1.43 -19.35 12.41
C PRO A 226 0.80 -20.75 12.43
#